data_91655e729b302b7c33090d8469f7e599
#
_entry.id   91655e729b302b7c33090d8469f7e599
#
_cell.length_a   1.000
_cell.length_b   1.000
_cell.length_c   1.000
_cell.angle_alpha   90.00
_cell.angle_beta   90.00
_cell.angle_gamma   90.00
#
_symmetry.space_group_name_H-M   'P 1'
#
loop_
_entity.id
_entity.type
_entity.pdbx_description
1 polymer ?
#
loop_
_entity_poly.entity_id
_entity_poly.type
_entity_poly.pdbx_seq_one_letter_code
_entity_poly.pdbx_strand_id
1 'polypeptide(L)'
;MELRHLRYFVAVAEELNFTRAAERLNTAQPSLSQQIKHLEADVGIPLLDRSKRHVALTEGGKAFLADTKEILAHLDRSVQRAVRAQQGRSAELVIGVVPAAEIKILPKLIPLVEQRLPRVRLVFHNLPSAEQKRLLATGSLDFGILRGPLEDPRLEVGDLLWEKLVVGLPAKHGLASKKTVSIRQLNNLPFIMVSRVGSPELHDAVRAFCDQSGLHPRVVQQADNVLGNLNMIRAGIGFGLFPDYATSILPKGVVVKPLAWEPAPLVSLVVAHRRRKQTAAMLAFKKVLRECFPA
;
A
#
# COMPACT_ATOMS: atom_id res chain seq x y z
N MET A 1 -19.56 -25.85 -3.85
CA MET A 1 -18.40 -25.24 -3.18
C MET A 1 -18.81 -24.70 -1.80
N GLU A 2 -18.03 -24.97 -0.72
CA GLU A 2 -18.28 -24.55 0.66
C GLU A 2 -17.07 -23.76 1.21
N LEU A 3 -17.29 -22.95 2.25
CA LEU A 3 -16.20 -22.20 2.91
C LEU A 3 -15.08 -23.10 3.45
N ARG A 4 -15.42 -24.32 3.85
CA ARG A 4 -14.45 -25.32 4.29
C ARG A 4 -13.48 -25.69 3.17
N HIS A 5 -13.96 -25.87 1.95
CA HIS A 5 -13.12 -26.15 0.78
C HIS A 5 -12.11 -25.03 0.53
N LEU A 6 -12.54 -23.78 0.67
CA LEU A 6 -11.65 -22.61 0.52
C LEU A 6 -10.55 -22.60 1.59
N ARG A 7 -10.90 -22.83 2.87
CA ARG A 7 -9.90 -22.91 3.95
C ARG A 7 -8.90 -24.05 3.74
N TYR A 8 -9.39 -25.21 3.27
CA TYR A 8 -8.55 -26.35 2.97
C TYR A 8 -7.59 -26.07 1.82
N PHE A 9 -8.08 -25.42 0.77
CA PHE A 9 -7.24 -25.03 -0.36
C PHE A 9 -6.13 -24.03 0.06
N VAL A 10 -6.48 -23.01 0.85
CA VAL A 10 -5.47 -22.05 1.36
C VAL A 10 -4.40 -22.76 2.17
N ALA A 11 -4.76 -23.69 3.06
CA ALA A 11 -3.79 -24.41 3.86
C ALA A 11 -2.86 -25.28 2.99
N VAL A 12 -3.39 -26.01 1.99
CA VAL A 12 -2.55 -26.80 1.07
C VAL A 12 -1.66 -25.92 0.22
N ALA A 13 -2.17 -24.77 -0.25
CA ALA A 13 -1.44 -23.81 -1.06
C ALA A 13 -0.29 -23.12 -0.30
N GLU A 14 -0.43 -22.92 1.00
CA GLU A 14 0.62 -22.34 1.86
C GLU A 14 1.67 -23.39 2.27
N GLU A 15 1.25 -24.58 2.60
CA GLU A 15 2.15 -25.68 3.02
C GLU A 15 2.84 -26.36 1.82
N LEU A 16 2.27 -26.30 0.62
CA LEU A 16 2.69 -27.07 -0.56
C LEU A 16 2.89 -28.57 -0.24
N ASN A 17 2.14 -29.06 0.75
CA ASN A 17 2.23 -30.42 1.28
C ASN A 17 0.89 -30.82 1.92
N PHE A 18 0.27 -31.86 1.41
CA PHE A 18 -1.03 -32.32 1.91
C PHE A 18 -0.98 -32.86 3.34
N THR A 19 0.11 -33.51 3.74
CA THR A 19 0.26 -34.07 5.10
C THR A 19 0.36 -32.95 6.13
N ARG A 20 1.25 -31.97 5.93
CA ARG A 20 1.38 -30.81 6.82
C ARG A 20 0.11 -29.97 6.87
N ALA A 21 -0.54 -29.77 5.72
CA ALA A 21 -1.82 -29.08 5.68
C ALA A 21 -2.92 -29.81 6.46
N ALA A 22 -2.97 -31.15 6.37
CA ALA A 22 -3.92 -31.97 7.12
C ALA A 22 -3.67 -31.90 8.63
N GLU A 23 -2.42 -31.96 9.06
CA GLU A 23 -2.01 -31.75 10.46
C GLU A 23 -2.43 -30.37 10.97
N ARG A 24 -2.13 -29.31 10.22
CA ARG A 24 -2.53 -27.91 10.54
C ARG A 24 -4.04 -27.75 10.69
N LEU A 25 -4.82 -28.51 9.90
CA LEU A 25 -6.28 -28.47 9.88
C LEU A 25 -6.95 -29.48 10.80
N ASN A 26 -6.18 -30.27 11.54
CA ASN A 26 -6.66 -31.38 12.38
C ASN A 26 -7.60 -32.31 11.60
N THR A 27 -7.21 -32.73 10.38
CA THR A 27 -7.99 -33.63 9.51
C THR A 27 -7.13 -34.75 8.92
N ALA A 28 -7.76 -35.77 8.35
CA ALA A 28 -7.02 -36.84 7.68
C ALA A 28 -6.61 -36.41 6.26
N GLN A 29 -5.38 -36.71 5.87
CA GLN A 29 -4.83 -36.33 4.54
C GLN A 29 -5.70 -36.88 3.37
N PRO A 30 -6.24 -38.13 3.38
CA PRO A 30 -7.13 -38.57 2.31
C PRO A 30 -8.41 -37.73 2.19
N SER A 31 -9.00 -37.36 3.32
CA SER A 31 -10.18 -36.50 3.35
C SER A 31 -9.88 -35.12 2.77
N LEU A 32 -8.76 -34.48 3.20
CA LEU A 32 -8.30 -33.21 2.66
C LEU A 32 -8.11 -33.28 1.14
N SER A 33 -7.44 -34.34 0.65
CA SER A 33 -7.21 -34.54 -0.78
C SER A 33 -8.50 -34.66 -1.58
N GLN A 34 -9.52 -35.35 -1.03
CA GLN A 34 -10.83 -35.48 -1.64
C GLN A 34 -11.57 -34.12 -1.70
N GLN A 35 -11.55 -33.35 -0.62
CA GLN A 35 -12.21 -32.04 -0.57
C GLN A 35 -11.56 -31.04 -1.58
N ILE A 36 -10.25 -31.10 -1.78
CA ILE A 36 -9.59 -30.31 -2.81
C ILE A 36 -10.01 -30.77 -4.23
N LYS A 37 -10.15 -32.08 -4.48
CA LYS A 37 -10.67 -32.56 -5.78
C LYS A 37 -12.09 -32.07 -6.03
N HIS A 38 -12.97 -32.09 -5.02
CA HIS A 38 -14.32 -31.52 -5.14
C HIS A 38 -14.27 -30.01 -5.46
N LEU A 39 -13.39 -29.25 -4.79
CA LEU A 39 -13.22 -27.83 -5.10
C LEU A 39 -12.77 -27.61 -6.55
N GLU A 40 -11.77 -28.37 -7.02
CA GLU A 40 -11.29 -28.29 -8.41
C GLU A 40 -12.39 -28.64 -9.41
N ALA A 41 -13.24 -29.62 -9.09
CA ALA A 41 -14.39 -29.94 -9.92
C ALA A 41 -15.45 -28.83 -9.92
N ASP A 42 -15.72 -28.21 -8.77
CA ASP A 42 -16.67 -27.09 -8.67
C ASP A 42 -16.16 -25.85 -9.43
N VAL A 43 -14.85 -25.60 -9.42
CA VAL A 43 -14.19 -24.48 -10.14
C VAL A 43 -14.00 -24.79 -11.62
N GLY A 44 -13.95 -26.05 -11.99
CA GLY A 44 -13.83 -26.54 -13.38
C GLY A 44 -12.39 -26.56 -13.91
N ILE A 45 -11.40 -26.27 -13.09
CA ILE A 45 -9.97 -26.30 -13.46
C ILE A 45 -9.12 -26.91 -12.32
N PRO A 46 -7.96 -27.53 -12.64
CA PRO A 46 -7.01 -27.91 -11.61
C PRO A 46 -6.37 -26.68 -10.99
N LEU A 47 -6.37 -26.60 -9.66
CA LEU A 47 -5.75 -25.52 -8.87
C LEU A 47 -4.34 -25.91 -8.40
N LEU A 48 -4.07 -27.22 -8.28
CA LEU A 48 -2.81 -27.78 -7.83
C LEU A 48 -2.22 -28.72 -8.90
N ASP A 49 -0.94 -28.57 -9.17
CA ASP A 49 -0.17 -29.52 -9.95
C ASP A 49 0.34 -30.64 -9.04
N ARG A 50 -0.15 -31.87 -9.30
CA ARG A 50 0.19 -33.09 -8.56
C ARG A 50 1.10 -34.01 -9.37
N SER A 51 1.49 -33.63 -10.59
CA SER A 51 2.30 -34.46 -11.52
C SER A 51 3.76 -34.53 -11.11
N LYS A 52 4.23 -33.60 -10.27
CA LYS A 52 5.60 -33.50 -9.78
C LYS A 52 5.72 -34.18 -8.40
N ARG A 53 6.97 -34.56 -8.05
CA ARG A 53 7.27 -35.09 -6.69
C ARG A 53 6.92 -34.11 -5.57
N HIS A 54 6.51 -32.89 -5.92
CA HIS A 54 6.10 -31.83 -5.00
C HIS A 54 4.78 -31.22 -5.49
N VAL A 55 3.93 -30.82 -4.53
CA VAL A 55 2.71 -30.07 -4.78
C VAL A 55 3.07 -28.64 -5.18
N ALA A 56 2.50 -28.14 -6.27
CA ALA A 56 2.66 -26.77 -6.72
C ALA A 56 1.31 -26.16 -7.12
N LEU A 57 1.20 -24.85 -7.10
CA LEU A 57 0.02 -24.15 -7.63
C LEU A 57 0.10 -24.06 -9.16
N THR A 58 -1.02 -24.31 -9.83
CA THR A 58 -1.19 -23.91 -11.23
C THR A 58 -1.33 -22.39 -11.34
N GLU A 59 -1.27 -21.82 -12.54
CA GLU A 59 -1.55 -20.38 -12.73
C GLU A 59 -2.99 -20.03 -12.29
N GLY A 60 -3.96 -20.88 -12.60
CA GLY A 60 -5.32 -20.75 -12.08
C GLY A 60 -5.38 -20.86 -10.55
N GLY A 61 -4.58 -21.76 -9.95
CA GLY A 61 -4.46 -21.88 -8.50
C GLY A 61 -3.88 -20.67 -7.82
N LYS A 62 -2.89 -20.01 -8.41
CA LYS A 62 -2.31 -18.75 -7.89
C LYS A 62 -3.34 -17.62 -7.88
N ALA A 63 -4.05 -17.44 -9.00
CA ALA A 63 -5.12 -16.46 -9.10
C ALA A 63 -6.23 -16.73 -8.07
N PHE A 64 -6.71 -17.99 -8.02
CA PHE A 64 -7.77 -18.40 -7.10
C PHE A 64 -7.35 -18.29 -5.63
N LEU A 65 -6.08 -18.52 -5.29
CA LEU A 65 -5.55 -18.37 -3.92
C LEU A 65 -5.66 -16.92 -3.43
N ALA A 66 -5.29 -15.98 -4.29
CA ALA A 66 -5.38 -14.56 -3.96
C ALA A 66 -6.82 -14.16 -3.60
N ASP A 67 -7.78 -14.50 -4.46
CA ASP A 67 -9.19 -14.18 -4.26
C ASP A 67 -9.79 -14.94 -3.06
N THR A 68 -9.41 -16.21 -2.88
CA THR A 68 -9.87 -17.02 -1.74
C THR A 68 -9.47 -16.44 -0.40
N LYS A 69 -8.22 -16.01 -0.26
CA LYS A 69 -7.74 -15.32 0.96
C LYS A 69 -8.55 -14.06 1.27
N GLU A 70 -8.93 -13.31 0.25
CA GLU A 70 -9.77 -12.11 0.41
C GLU A 70 -11.19 -12.45 0.86
N ILE A 71 -11.80 -13.47 0.27
CA ILE A 71 -13.15 -13.94 0.64
C ILE A 71 -13.18 -14.36 2.10
N LEU A 72 -12.22 -15.17 2.54
CA LEU A 72 -12.12 -15.63 3.92
C LEU A 72 -11.89 -14.45 4.89
N ALA A 73 -10.98 -13.56 4.58
CA ALA A 73 -10.74 -12.36 5.38
C ALA A 73 -11.97 -11.43 5.43
N HIS A 74 -12.74 -11.33 4.34
CA HIS A 74 -13.99 -10.57 4.32
C HIS A 74 -15.07 -11.21 5.22
N LEU A 75 -15.18 -12.52 5.19
CA LEU A 75 -16.09 -13.27 6.07
C LEU A 75 -15.76 -13.03 7.54
N ASP A 76 -14.51 -13.19 7.93
CA ASP A 76 -14.06 -13.00 9.31
C ASP A 76 -14.37 -11.57 9.80
N ARG A 77 -14.11 -10.56 8.98
CA ARG A 77 -14.49 -9.15 9.29
C ARG A 77 -16.00 -8.97 9.41
N SER A 78 -16.79 -9.66 8.59
CA SER A 78 -18.25 -9.57 8.65
C SER A 78 -18.79 -10.16 9.95
N VAL A 79 -18.25 -11.29 10.40
CA VAL A 79 -18.56 -11.89 11.69
C VAL A 79 -18.18 -10.93 12.83
N GLN A 80 -16.97 -10.35 12.82
CA GLN A 80 -16.52 -9.40 13.83
C GLN A 80 -17.41 -8.15 13.87
N ARG A 81 -17.82 -7.62 12.72
CA ARG A 81 -18.77 -6.49 12.67
C ARG A 81 -20.13 -6.84 13.29
N ALA A 82 -20.66 -8.01 13.00
CA ALA A 82 -21.93 -8.46 13.56
C ALA A 82 -21.85 -8.60 15.09
N VAL A 83 -20.79 -9.25 15.60
CA VAL A 83 -20.55 -9.41 17.05
C VAL A 83 -20.46 -8.04 17.75
N ARG A 84 -19.72 -7.08 17.18
CA ARG A 84 -19.57 -5.73 17.74
C ARG A 84 -20.89 -4.96 17.73
N ALA A 85 -21.66 -5.05 16.64
CA ALA A 85 -22.98 -4.42 16.54
C ALA A 85 -23.92 -4.91 17.65
N GLN A 86 -23.94 -6.21 17.93
CA GLN A 86 -24.73 -6.82 18.99
C GLN A 86 -24.29 -6.36 20.39
N GLN A 87 -23.00 -6.08 20.58
CA GLN A 87 -22.45 -5.64 21.87
C GLN A 87 -22.57 -4.13 22.10
N GLY A 88 -23.23 -3.37 21.22
CA GLY A 88 -23.31 -1.90 21.29
C GLY A 88 -21.95 -1.21 21.21
N ARG A 89 -20.91 -1.91 20.73
CA ARG A 89 -19.55 -1.41 20.62
C ARG A 89 -19.37 -0.50 19.41
N SER A 90 -18.38 0.36 19.53
CA SER A 90 -17.99 1.37 18.55
C SER A 90 -17.87 0.82 17.12
N ALA A 91 -18.31 1.61 16.16
CA ALA A 91 -18.00 1.33 14.75
C ALA A 91 -16.48 1.29 14.54
N GLU A 92 -16.02 0.37 13.70
CA GLU A 92 -14.61 0.29 13.32
C GLU A 92 -14.45 0.65 11.85
N LEU A 93 -13.47 1.47 11.55
CA LEU A 93 -13.06 1.81 10.19
C LEU A 93 -11.63 1.31 9.96
N VAL A 94 -11.46 0.51 8.93
CA VAL A 94 -10.17 -0.04 8.51
C VAL A 94 -9.61 0.81 7.38
N ILE A 95 -8.44 1.40 7.60
CA ILE A 95 -7.86 2.42 6.73
C ILE A 95 -6.47 1.99 6.29
N GLY A 96 -6.27 1.87 4.97
CA GLY A 96 -4.94 1.72 4.38
C GLY A 96 -4.24 3.07 4.35
N VAL A 97 -2.94 3.10 4.65
CA VAL A 97 -2.13 4.31 4.60
C VAL A 97 -0.78 4.04 3.95
N VAL A 98 -0.25 5.01 3.22
CA VAL A 98 1.16 5.00 2.80
C VAL A 98 2.01 5.76 3.83
N PRO A 99 3.35 5.56 3.89
CA PRO A 99 4.22 6.21 4.88
C PRO A 99 4.09 7.74 4.92
N ALA A 100 3.86 8.38 3.79
CA ALA A 100 3.63 9.83 3.74
C ALA A 100 2.37 10.25 4.51
N ALA A 101 1.30 9.43 4.44
CA ALA A 101 0.07 9.70 5.17
C ALA A 101 0.26 9.53 6.68
N GLU A 102 1.06 8.55 7.11
CA GLU A 102 1.39 8.38 8.54
C GLU A 102 2.05 9.63 9.12
N ILE A 103 2.90 10.29 8.34
CA ILE A 103 3.65 11.47 8.79
C ILE A 103 2.85 12.77 8.63
N LYS A 104 2.18 12.95 7.51
CA LYS A 104 1.53 14.23 7.17
C LYS A 104 0.06 14.32 7.56
N ILE A 105 -0.63 13.18 7.60
CA ILE A 105 -2.09 13.11 7.78
C ILE A 105 -2.47 12.65 9.18
N LEU A 106 -1.97 11.48 9.63
CA LEU A 106 -2.43 10.88 10.88
C LEU A 106 -2.21 11.77 12.13
N PRO A 107 -1.09 12.50 12.27
CA PRO A 107 -0.89 13.34 13.48
C PRO A 107 -1.94 14.44 13.65
N LYS A 108 -2.53 14.91 12.54
CA LYS A 108 -3.62 15.91 12.56
C LYS A 108 -4.99 15.25 12.64
N LEU A 109 -5.16 14.13 11.96
CA LEU A 109 -6.45 13.44 11.81
C LEU A 109 -6.86 12.71 13.10
N ILE A 110 -5.94 11.97 13.73
CA ILE A 110 -6.26 11.12 14.89
C ILE A 110 -6.86 11.93 16.05
N PRO A 111 -6.24 13.02 16.53
CA PRO A 111 -6.81 13.80 17.64
C PRO A 111 -8.21 14.34 17.33
N LEU A 112 -8.43 14.75 16.07
CA LEU A 112 -9.72 15.30 15.66
C LEU A 112 -10.80 14.22 15.60
N VAL A 113 -10.45 13.01 15.14
CA VAL A 113 -11.38 11.86 15.16
C VAL A 113 -11.68 11.42 16.58
N GLU A 114 -10.71 11.33 17.47
CA GLU A 114 -10.94 11.00 18.88
C GLU A 114 -11.90 12.01 19.55
N GLN A 115 -11.75 13.28 19.25
CA GLN A 115 -12.63 14.33 19.77
C GLN A 115 -14.05 14.28 19.19
N ARG A 116 -14.18 14.11 17.88
CA ARG A 116 -15.46 14.23 17.15
C ARG A 116 -16.22 12.92 17.04
N LEU A 117 -15.53 11.80 17.04
CA LEU A 117 -16.07 10.46 16.82
C LEU A 117 -15.58 9.46 17.87
N PRO A 118 -15.76 9.71 19.18
CA PRO A 118 -15.19 8.90 20.27
C PRO A 118 -15.69 7.45 20.28
N ARG A 119 -16.77 7.16 19.53
CA ARG A 119 -17.32 5.81 19.34
C ARG A 119 -16.85 5.14 18.05
N VAL A 120 -15.92 5.72 17.30
CA VAL A 120 -15.36 5.14 16.08
C VAL A 120 -13.91 4.75 16.35
N ARG A 121 -13.63 3.47 16.25
CA ARG A 121 -12.24 2.95 16.29
C ARG A 121 -11.64 3.00 14.91
N LEU A 122 -10.44 3.57 14.79
CA LEU A 122 -9.65 3.51 13.57
C LEU A 122 -8.61 2.39 13.67
N VAL A 123 -8.49 1.60 12.59
CA VAL A 123 -7.45 0.58 12.44
C VAL A 123 -6.67 0.95 11.19
N PHE A 124 -5.38 1.24 11.36
CA PHE A 124 -4.51 1.61 10.25
C PHE A 124 -3.63 0.43 9.81
N HIS A 125 -3.51 0.27 8.49
CA HIS A 125 -2.60 -0.68 7.88
C HIS A 125 -1.65 0.07 6.95
N ASN A 126 -0.34 -0.01 7.21
CA ASN A 126 0.66 0.50 6.28
C ASN A 126 0.76 -0.45 5.09
N LEU A 127 0.31 0.00 3.93
CA LEU A 127 0.17 -0.80 2.71
C LEU A 127 0.57 0.02 1.48
N PRO A 128 1.27 -0.57 0.50
CA PRO A 128 1.50 0.04 -0.80
C PRO A 128 0.19 0.42 -1.49
N SER A 129 0.20 1.47 -2.32
CA SER A 129 -1.00 1.96 -3.03
C SER A 129 -1.69 0.86 -3.85
N ALA A 130 -0.94 0.00 -4.52
CA ALA A 130 -1.48 -1.11 -5.31
C ALA A 130 -2.29 -2.09 -4.45
N GLU A 131 -1.78 -2.44 -3.27
CA GLU A 131 -2.46 -3.32 -2.32
C GLU A 131 -3.70 -2.64 -1.73
N GLN A 132 -3.63 -1.34 -1.41
CA GLN A 132 -4.80 -0.59 -0.94
C GLN A 132 -5.91 -0.59 -2.00
N LYS A 133 -5.60 -0.36 -3.28
CA LYS A 133 -6.57 -0.43 -4.41
C LYS A 133 -7.29 -1.78 -4.43
N ARG A 134 -6.53 -2.88 -4.32
CA ARG A 134 -7.07 -4.23 -4.29
C ARG A 134 -8.01 -4.44 -3.10
N LEU A 135 -7.59 -4.06 -1.89
CA LEU A 135 -8.36 -4.23 -0.66
C LEU A 135 -9.58 -3.31 -0.58
N LEU A 136 -9.52 -2.11 -1.17
CA LEU A 136 -10.68 -1.24 -1.37
C LEU A 136 -11.71 -1.92 -2.29
N ALA A 137 -11.28 -2.47 -3.43
CA ALA A 137 -12.17 -3.13 -4.38
C ALA A 137 -12.95 -4.29 -3.74
N THR A 138 -12.34 -5.05 -2.85
CA THR A 138 -12.98 -6.17 -2.12
C THR A 138 -13.75 -5.71 -0.88
N GLY A 139 -13.57 -4.47 -0.43
CA GLY A 139 -14.16 -3.94 0.81
C GLY A 139 -13.46 -4.42 2.08
N SER A 140 -12.21 -4.83 1.95
CA SER A 140 -11.32 -5.16 3.04
C SER A 140 -10.78 -3.91 3.74
N LEU A 141 -10.70 -2.81 3.01
CA LEU A 141 -10.51 -1.47 3.54
C LEU A 141 -11.80 -0.67 3.38
N ASP A 142 -12.10 0.18 4.35
CA ASP A 142 -13.16 1.18 4.27
C ASP A 142 -12.65 2.43 3.56
N PHE A 143 -11.41 2.84 3.85
CA PHE A 143 -10.69 3.94 3.21
C PHE A 143 -9.27 3.55 2.87
N GLY A 144 -8.72 4.18 1.85
CA GLY A 144 -7.30 4.18 1.55
C GLY A 144 -6.79 5.61 1.46
N ILE A 145 -5.64 5.90 2.07
CA ILE A 145 -4.90 7.15 1.89
C ILE A 145 -3.62 6.78 1.17
N LEU A 146 -3.55 7.10 -0.11
CA LEU A 146 -2.55 6.57 -1.04
C LEU A 146 -2.04 7.63 -2.01
N ARG A 147 -1.05 7.27 -2.81
CA ARG A 147 -0.51 8.15 -3.84
C ARG A 147 -1.48 8.28 -5.00
N GLY A 148 -1.69 9.55 -5.44
CA GLY A 148 -2.36 9.86 -6.69
C GLY A 148 -1.38 9.98 -7.87
N PRO A 149 -1.93 10.11 -9.09
CA PRO A 149 -3.35 10.06 -9.40
C PRO A 149 -3.94 8.66 -9.28
N LEU A 150 -5.22 8.58 -8.98
CA LEU A 150 -5.96 7.32 -8.90
C LEU A 150 -7.24 7.41 -9.71
N GLU A 151 -7.33 6.60 -10.74
CA GLU A 151 -8.53 6.43 -11.56
C GLU A 151 -9.03 4.99 -11.45
N ASP A 152 -10.16 4.81 -10.80
CA ASP A 152 -10.88 3.53 -10.73
C ASP A 152 -12.40 3.84 -10.64
N PRO A 153 -13.21 3.42 -11.61
CA PRO A 153 -14.64 3.74 -11.64
C PRO A 153 -15.42 3.17 -10.44
N ARG A 154 -14.86 2.17 -9.75
CA ARG A 154 -15.45 1.56 -8.55
C ARG A 154 -15.21 2.37 -7.29
N LEU A 155 -14.25 3.31 -7.33
CA LEU A 155 -13.84 4.11 -6.19
C LEU A 155 -14.32 5.55 -6.32
N GLU A 156 -14.60 6.18 -5.21
CA GLU A 156 -14.71 7.63 -5.05
C GLU A 156 -13.38 8.11 -4.50
N VAL A 157 -12.77 9.07 -5.18
CA VAL A 157 -11.44 9.59 -4.88
C VAL A 157 -11.55 11.07 -4.61
N GLY A 158 -10.83 11.56 -3.61
CA GLY A 158 -10.71 12.97 -3.29
C GLY A 158 -9.26 13.33 -2.95
N ASP A 159 -8.83 14.50 -3.38
CA ASP A 159 -7.51 15.02 -3.04
C ASP A 159 -7.45 15.35 -1.54
N LEU A 160 -6.30 15.10 -0.93
CA LEU A 160 -6.02 15.44 0.47
C LEU A 160 -4.93 16.51 0.58
N LEU A 161 -3.81 16.28 -0.06
CA LEU A 161 -2.71 17.25 -0.08
C LEU A 161 -1.75 16.99 -1.24
N TRP A 162 -1.00 18.03 -1.57
CA TRP A 162 0.08 17.99 -2.55
C TRP A 162 1.41 18.21 -1.86
N GLU A 163 2.40 17.42 -2.23
CA GLU A 163 3.77 17.47 -1.72
C GLU A 163 4.72 17.86 -2.83
N LYS A 164 5.69 18.71 -2.52
CA LYS A 164 6.75 19.07 -3.46
C LYS A 164 7.78 17.95 -3.53
N LEU A 165 8.29 17.65 -4.73
CA LEU A 165 9.49 16.85 -4.84
C LEU A 165 10.71 17.69 -4.42
N VAL A 166 11.58 17.05 -3.65
CA VAL A 166 12.82 17.63 -3.14
C VAL A 166 13.99 16.71 -3.46
N VAL A 167 15.20 17.24 -3.47
CA VAL A 167 16.42 16.47 -3.68
C VAL A 167 17.11 16.16 -2.36
N GLY A 168 17.40 14.88 -2.12
CA GLY A 168 18.23 14.41 -1.02
C GLY A 168 19.66 14.18 -1.45
N LEU A 169 20.60 14.64 -0.63
CA LEU A 169 22.04 14.60 -0.89
C LEU A 169 22.80 14.14 0.35
N PRO A 170 23.96 13.47 0.18
CA PRO A 170 24.89 13.30 1.30
C PRO A 170 25.28 14.67 1.88
N ALA A 171 25.31 14.83 3.20
CA ALA A 171 25.62 16.09 3.86
C ALA A 171 27.02 16.65 3.47
N LYS A 172 27.95 15.76 3.06
CA LYS A 172 29.29 16.14 2.60
C LYS A 172 29.36 16.47 1.10
N HIS A 173 28.24 16.35 0.35
CA HIS A 173 28.20 16.65 -1.08
C HIS A 173 28.35 18.16 -1.32
N GLY A 174 29.07 18.58 -2.36
CA GLY A 174 29.31 20.01 -2.65
C GLY A 174 28.02 20.85 -2.83
N LEU A 175 26.92 20.21 -3.27
CA LEU A 175 25.62 20.89 -3.39
C LEU A 175 24.88 21.01 -2.04
N ALA A 176 25.30 20.33 -0.99
CA ALA A 176 24.63 20.36 0.31
C ALA A 176 24.64 21.75 0.98
N SER A 177 25.62 22.60 0.65
CA SER A 177 25.71 24.00 1.12
C SER A 177 24.78 24.96 0.38
N LYS A 178 24.23 24.59 -0.77
CA LYS A 178 23.35 25.45 -1.57
C LYS A 178 21.97 25.59 -0.92
N LYS A 179 21.32 26.75 -1.13
CA LYS A 179 19.91 26.95 -0.70
C LYS A 179 18.95 26.14 -1.55
N THR A 180 19.18 26.10 -2.86
CA THR A 180 18.41 25.32 -3.85
C THR A 180 19.37 24.60 -4.80
N VAL A 181 18.91 23.55 -5.45
CA VAL A 181 19.70 22.76 -6.42
C VAL A 181 19.04 22.81 -7.78
N SER A 182 19.78 23.22 -8.81
CA SER A 182 19.27 23.27 -10.18
C SER A 182 19.36 21.90 -10.86
N ILE A 183 18.50 21.70 -11.86
CA ILE A 183 18.47 20.46 -12.68
C ILE A 183 19.84 20.21 -13.34
N ARG A 184 20.48 21.26 -13.89
CA ARG A 184 21.80 21.13 -14.52
C ARG A 184 22.88 20.61 -13.57
N GLN A 185 22.80 20.91 -12.28
CA GLN A 185 23.76 20.45 -11.28
C GLN A 185 23.59 18.95 -10.92
N LEU A 186 22.42 18.37 -11.21
CA LEU A 186 22.10 16.97 -10.94
C LEU A 186 22.38 16.07 -12.15
N ASN A 187 22.52 16.64 -13.35
CA ASN A 187 22.78 15.86 -14.56
C ASN A 187 24.04 15.03 -14.43
N ASN A 188 23.97 13.79 -14.90
CA ASN A 188 25.03 12.78 -14.88
C ASN A 188 25.52 12.35 -13.47
N LEU A 189 24.97 12.91 -12.40
CA LEU A 189 25.29 12.44 -11.05
C LEU A 189 24.67 11.06 -10.79
N PRO A 190 25.29 10.25 -9.91
CA PRO A 190 24.70 8.98 -9.45
C PRO A 190 23.33 9.21 -8.81
N PHE A 191 22.33 8.50 -9.28
CA PHE A 191 20.94 8.66 -8.86
C PHE A 191 20.37 7.36 -8.30
N ILE A 192 19.67 7.46 -7.19
CA ILE A 192 18.94 6.38 -6.55
C ILE A 192 17.46 6.57 -6.89
N MET A 193 16.96 5.76 -7.81
CA MET A 193 15.57 5.83 -8.25
C MET A 193 14.64 5.13 -7.25
N VAL A 194 13.42 5.63 -7.09
CA VAL A 194 12.36 4.87 -6.40
C VAL A 194 11.96 3.68 -7.26
N SER A 195 11.90 2.48 -6.69
CA SER A 195 11.49 1.27 -7.40
C SER A 195 10.00 1.36 -7.80
N ARG A 196 9.71 0.94 -9.02
CA ARG A 196 8.33 0.85 -9.50
C ARG A 196 7.53 -0.24 -8.77
N VAL A 197 8.19 -1.27 -8.25
CA VAL A 197 7.54 -2.34 -7.48
C VAL A 197 7.06 -1.83 -6.12
N GLY A 198 7.89 -1.03 -5.44
CA GLY A 198 7.56 -0.51 -4.10
C GLY A 198 6.59 0.67 -4.12
N SER A 199 6.68 1.55 -5.12
CA SER A 199 5.85 2.76 -5.22
C SER A 199 5.70 3.22 -6.68
N PRO A 200 4.81 2.57 -7.47
CA PRO A 200 4.68 2.84 -8.90
C PRO A 200 4.30 4.30 -9.19
N GLU A 201 3.37 4.88 -8.44
CA GLU A 201 2.92 6.25 -8.66
C GLU A 201 4.04 7.28 -8.41
N LEU A 202 4.84 7.07 -7.37
CA LEU A 202 5.99 7.94 -7.08
C LEU A 202 7.12 7.76 -8.10
N HIS A 203 7.38 6.51 -8.51
CA HIS A 203 8.34 6.21 -9.59
C HIS A 203 7.96 6.96 -10.86
N ASP A 204 6.70 6.82 -11.29
CA ASP A 204 6.21 7.42 -12.53
C ASP A 204 6.22 8.96 -12.45
N ALA A 205 5.87 9.55 -11.28
CA ALA A 205 5.96 10.99 -11.06
C ALA A 205 7.40 11.52 -11.11
N VAL A 206 8.35 10.83 -10.49
CA VAL A 206 9.77 11.19 -10.53
C VAL A 206 10.31 11.07 -11.96
N ARG A 207 9.95 10.02 -12.69
CA ARG A 207 10.34 9.82 -14.07
C ARG A 207 9.78 10.92 -14.98
N ALA A 208 8.48 11.19 -14.87
CA ALA A 208 7.85 12.26 -15.64
C ALA A 208 8.51 13.62 -15.38
N PHE A 209 8.86 13.91 -14.12
CA PHE A 209 9.61 15.12 -13.79
C PHE A 209 11.00 15.14 -14.45
N CYS A 210 11.74 14.03 -14.43
CA CYS A 210 13.03 13.94 -15.12
C CYS A 210 12.89 14.24 -16.61
N ASP A 211 11.92 13.63 -17.26
CA ASP A 211 11.66 13.80 -18.69
C ASP A 211 11.27 15.25 -19.03
N GLN A 212 10.37 15.86 -18.24
CA GLN A 212 9.91 17.24 -18.44
C GLN A 212 10.99 18.29 -18.18
N SER A 213 11.86 18.05 -17.19
CA SER A 213 12.88 19.02 -16.78
C SER A 213 14.21 18.87 -17.55
N GLY A 214 14.35 17.86 -18.39
CA GLY A 214 15.61 17.52 -19.04
C GLY A 214 16.67 17.01 -18.07
N LEU A 215 16.24 16.46 -16.93
CA LEU A 215 17.14 15.80 -15.98
C LEU A 215 17.48 14.39 -16.46
N HIS A 216 18.73 14.16 -16.79
CA HIS A 216 19.27 12.86 -17.22
C HIS A 216 20.25 12.31 -16.19
N PRO A 217 19.76 11.81 -15.04
CA PRO A 217 20.63 11.30 -14.00
C PRO A 217 21.09 9.88 -14.35
N ARG A 218 22.28 9.51 -13.87
CA ARG A 218 22.77 8.15 -14.01
C ARG A 218 22.21 7.26 -12.92
N VAL A 219 21.15 6.49 -13.22
CA VAL A 219 20.55 5.55 -12.25
C VAL A 219 21.57 4.46 -11.90
N VAL A 220 21.99 4.41 -10.64
CA VAL A 220 22.99 3.45 -10.13
C VAL A 220 22.37 2.43 -9.18
N GLN A 221 21.23 2.77 -8.53
CA GLN A 221 20.52 1.92 -7.60
C GLN A 221 19.01 2.21 -7.62
N GLN A 222 18.24 1.28 -7.07
CA GLN A 222 16.81 1.45 -6.82
C GLN A 222 16.48 1.16 -5.36
N ALA A 223 15.51 1.86 -4.80
CA ALA A 223 15.00 1.66 -3.44
C ALA A 223 13.48 1.52 -3.46
N ASP A 224 12.94 0.53 -2.75
CA ASP A 224 11.51 0.25 -2.72
C ASP A 224 10.70 1.30 -1.93
N ASN A 225 11.37 2.07 -1.08
CA ASN A 225 10.75 3.13 -0.29
C ASN A 225 11.73 4.28 -0.02
N VAL A 226 11.17 5.41 0.46
CA VAL A 226 11.95 6.64 0.73
C VAL A 226 13.00 6.42 1.81
N LEU A 227 12.72 5.64 2.86
CA LEU A 227 13.70 5.38 3.92
C LEU A 227 14.92 4.60 3.40
N GLY A 228 14.68 3.59 2.56
CA GLY A 228 15.75 2.86 1.86
C GLY A 228 16.60 3.78 0.99
N ASN A 229 15.95 4.68 0.24
CA ASN A 229 16.61 5.69 -0.58
C ASN A 229 17.49 6.62 0.29
N LEU A 230 16.95 7.15 1.38
CA LEU A 230 17.70 8.00 2.32
C LEU A 230 18.92 7.30 2.93
N ASN A 231 18.83 6.02 3.26
CA ASN A 231 19.96 5.25 3.76
C ASN A 231 21.06 5.03 2.70
N MET A 232 20.68 4.82 1.45
CA MET A 232 21.63 4.74 0.33
C MET A 232 22.31 6.08 0.07
N ILE A 233 21.57 7.20 0.17
CA ILE A 233 22.15 8.56 0.12
C ILE A 233 23.15 8.76 1.26
N ARG A 234 22.79 8.36 2.48
CA ARG A 234 23.70 8.41 3.64
C ARG A 234 24.99 7.64 3.39
N ALA A 235 24.92 6.51 2.70
CA ALA A 235 26.08 5.71 2.30
C ALA A 235 26.92 6.34 1.18
N GLY A 236 26.49 7.48 0.62
CA GLY A 236 27.21 8.18 -0.44
C GLY A 236 27.04 7.59 -1.85
N ILE A 237 26.05 6.72 -2.06
CA ILE A 237 25.81 6.05 -3.35
C ILE A 237 25.37 7.05 -4.43
N GLY A 238 24.60 8.08 -4.05
CA GLY A 238 24.10 9.07 -4.99
C GLY A 238 23.13 10.04 -4.36
N PHE A 239 22.36 10.74 -5.19
CA PHE A 239 21.24 11.58 -4.76
C PHE A 239 19.90 10.88 -5.02
N GLY A 240 18.83 11.35 -4.39
CA GLY A 240 17.47 10.89 -4.62
C GLY A 240 16.47 12.03 -4.77
N LEU A 241 15.35 11.76 -5.45
CA LEU A 241 14.20 12.66 -5.53
C LEU A 241 13.02 11.99 -4.82
N PHE A 242 12.38 12.72 -3.91
CA PHE A 242 11.25 12.19 -3.14
C PHE A 242 10.38 13.32 -2.58
N PRO A 243 9.15 13.03 -2.14
CA PRO A 243 8.26 14.02 -1.57
C PRO A 243 8.82 14.62 -0.28
N ASP A 244 8.46 15.86 0.00
CA ASP A 244 9.00 16.67 1.09
C ASP A 244 8.73 16.12 2.51
N TYR A 245 7.79 15.16 2.68
CA TYR A 245 7.61 14.48 3.98
C TYR A 245 8.89 13.80 4.47
N ALA A 246 9.78 13.46 3.54
CA ALA A 246 11.07 12.85 3.86
C ALA A 246 11.92 13.74 4.80
N THR A 247 11.68 15.05 4.84
CA THR A 247 12.35 15.97 5.76
C THR A 247 12.10 15.62 7.22
N SER A 248 10.96 14.97 7.53
CA SER A 248 10.60 14.55 8.89
C SER A 248 11.27 13.25 9.35
N ILE A 249 11.93 12.52 8.44
CA ILE A 249 12.55 11.22 8.72
C ILE A 249 14.02 11.16 8.29
N LEU A 250 14.67 12.30 8.18
CA LEU A 250 16.05 12.37 7.70
C LEU A 250 17.04 11.68 8.65
N PRO A 251 17.83 10.72 8.17
CA PRO A 251 18.93 10.17 8.93
C PRO A 251 20.09 11.20 9.02
N LYS A 252 20.86 11.15 10.11
CA LYS A 252 22.10 11.95 10.23
C LYS A 252 22.98 11.69 9.01
N GLY A 253 23.52 12.76 8.41
CA GLY A 253 24.40 12.68 7.24
C GLY A 253 23.69 12.82 5.89
N VAL A 254 22.38 13.06 5.89
CA VAL A 254 21.60 13.42 4.70
C VAL A 254 21.03 14.82 4.86
N VAL A 255 21.05 15.60 3.78
CA VAL A 255 20.36 16.89 3.69
C VAL A 255 19.37 16.88 2.54
N VAL A 256 18.31 17.65 2.71
CA VAL A 256 17.29 17.86 1.69
C VAL A 256 17.32 19.31 1.21
N LYS A 257 17.18 19.50 -0.10
CA LYS A 257 17.16 20.82 -0.72
C LYS A 257 15.97 20.94 -1.68
N PRO A 258 15.36 22.13 -1.76
CA PRO A 258 14.40 22.41 -2.82
C PRO A 258 15.06 22.34 -4.20
N LEU A 259 14.30 21.91 -5.20
CA LEU A 259 14.68 22.02 -6.59
C LEU A 259 14.48 23.46 -7.08
N ALA A 260 15.46 24.01 -7.81
CA ALA A 260 15.31 25.27 -8.52
C ALA A 260 14.58 25.03 -9.85
N TRP A 261 13.27 24.79 -9.76
CA TRP A 261 12.38 24.50 -10.87
C TRP A 261 10.96 25.04 -10.58
N GLU A 262 10.40 25.78 -11.53
CA GLU A 262 9.05 26.35 -11.40
C GLU A 262 8.17 25.94 -12.60
N PRO A 263 6.92 25.53 -12.35
CA PRO A 263 6.36 25.27 -11.02
C PRO A 263 7.02 24.07 -10.34
N ALA A 264 7.10 24.07 -9.00
CA ALA A 264 7.68 22.98 -8.26
C ALA A 264 6.93 21.65 -8.59
N PRO A 265 7.66 20.55 -8.86
CA PRO A 265 7.03 19.27 -9.17
C PRO A 265 6.25 18.76 -7.96
N LEU A 266 4.99 18.39 -8.19
CA LEU A 266 4.06 17.99 -7.14
C LEU A 266 3.70 16.52 -7.26
N VAL A 267 3.49 15.88 -6.12
CA VAL A 267 2.88 14.55 -6.00
C VAL A 267 1.72 14.62 -5.01
N SER A 268 0.62 13.95 -5.31
CA SER A 268 -0.57 14.02 -4.46
C SER A 268 -0.68 12.86 -3.49
N LEU A 269 -1.32 13.12 -2.35
CA LEU A 269 -1.98 12.11 -1.53
C LEU A 269 -3.49 12.26 -1.71
N VAL A 270 -4.15 11.16 -1.93
CA VAL A 270 -5.60 11.10 -2.15
C VAL A 270 -6.24 10.16 -1.12
N VAL A 271 -7.50 10.42 -0.79
CA VAL A 271 -8.34 9.45 -0.09
C VAL A 271 -9.24 8.75 -1.10
N ALA A 272 -9.37 7.45 -0.94
CA ALA A 272 -10.26 6.65 -1.77
C ALA A 272 -11.14 5.73 -0.90
N HIS A 273 -12.36 5.49 -1.35
CA HIS A 273 -13.28 4.51 -0.80
C HIS A 273 -14.22 3.99 -1.89
N ARG A 274 -14.90 2.87 -1.65
CA ARG A 274 -15.82 2.29 -2.64
C ARG A 274 -17.04 3.18 -2.90
N ARG A 275 -17.47 3.24 -4.18
CA ARG A 275 -18.75 3.81 -4.60
C ARG A 275 -19.90 2.88 -4.22
N ARG A 276 -20.26 2.84 -2.95
CA ARG A 276 -21.40 2.06 -2.43
C ARG A 276 -22.06 2.80 -1.29
N LYS A 277 -23.22 2.28 -0.81
CA LYS A 277 -23.86 2.82 0.39
C LYS A 277 -22.87 2.84 1.56
N GLN A 278 -22.61 4.03 2.07
CA GLN A 278 -21.68 4.28 3.17
C GLN A 278 -22.39 4.12 4.51
N THR A 279 -21.68 3.62 5.52
CA THR A 279 -22.18 3.58 6.89
C THR A 279 -22.18 4.98 7.50
N ALA A 280 -22.96 5.21 8.57
CA ALA A 280 -22.94 6.47 9.29
C ALA A 280 -21.53 6.85 9.79
N ALA A 281 -20.75 5.85 10.22
CA ALA A 281 -19.37 6.07 10.66
C ALA A 281 -18.45 6.52 9.49
N MET A 282 -18.61 5.94 8.30
CA MET A 282 -17.86 6.36 7.10
C MET A 282 -18.19 7.80 6.71
N LEU A 283 -19.48 8.17 6.73
CA LEU A 283 -19.92 9.54 6.41
C LEU A 283 -19.37 10.56 7.43
N ALA A 284 -19.44 10.22 8.72
CA ALA A 284 -18.89 11.05 9.78
C ALA A 284 -17.36 11.20 9.67
N PHE A 285 -16.64 10.12 9.38
CA PHE A 285 -15.20 10.16 9.16
C PHE A 285 -14.81 11.02 7.94
N LYS A 286 -15.53 10.90 6.81
CA LYS A 286 -15.32 11.77 5.64
C LYS A 286 -15.48 13.24 5.98
N LYS A 287 -16.45 13.59 6.80
CA LYS A 287 -16.66 14.98 7.23
C LYS A 287 -15.45 15.48 8.02
N VAL A 288 -14.99 14.70 9.01
CA VAL A 288 -13.79 15.04 9.80
C VAL A 288 -12.55 15.15 8.93
N LEU A 289 -12.38 14.24 7.97
CA LEU A 289 -11.23 14.26 7.07
C LEU A 289 -11.22 15.54 6.20
N ARG A 290 -12.37 15.96 5.67
CA ARG A 290 -12.51 17.22 4.91
C ARG A 290 -12.30 18.46 5.78
N GLU A 291 -12.72 18.45 7.02
CA GLU A 291 -12.43 19.54 7.98
C GLU A 291 -10.91 19.66 8.24
N CYS A 292 -10.22 18.53 8.34
CA CYS A 292 -8.79 18.47 8.59
C CYS A 292 -7.95 18.88 7.36
N PHE A 293 -8.43 18.53 6.17
CA PHE A 293 -7.77 18.76 4.88
C PHE A 293 -8.82 19.33 3.91
N PRO A 294 -9.09 20.65 3.98
CA PRO A 294 -9.96 21.33 3.00
C PRO A 294 -9.27 21.29 1.64
N ALA A 295 -10.07 20.99 0.57
CA ALA A 295 -9.59 20.93 -0.83
C ALA A 295 -9.16 22.31 -1.35
#